data_fade46e3c78f2da6f1348c43b8a6c131
#
_entry.id   fade46e3c78f2da6f1348c43b8a6c131
#
_cell.length_a   1.000
_cell.length_b   1.000
_cell.length_c   1.000
_cell.angle_alpha   90.00
_cell.angle_beta   90.00
_cell.angle_gamma   90.00
#
_symmetry.space_group_name_H-M   'P 1'
#
loop_
_entity.id
_entity.type
_entity.pdbx_description
1 polymer ?
#
loop_
_entity_poly.entity_id
_entity_poly.type
_entity_poly.pdbx_seq_one_letter_code
_entity_poly.pdbx_strand_id
1 'polypeptide(L)'
;MKQTTIALFLLPLSLFVMETNSVARLQQAKEDNAIRIDLGPSETVLADNALGLRAFPDGRISVIRTKPECRVILAAGVSSFLLEGPDLRKLTKATKVLDKGKQGDCDNGYAGINAVMRAKAGELLAIYHAEDQEGMQSAGSGIPGFYCSVAMAVSRDDGTTFEKRGPVITGQVPKNPKGTPDQGVGEPCLLAEPTGKYLYAYYTSHERMNGRNVDICLARCLMTDAMQPGVWKKFHAGGFNEPGLGGKDTPVLTTGQQNEDAILPYVFFVPELRQFVMLFCLNAWREGRNADRSGIYVGFSDDGISWSRERMQQIWKVPVIAREGVEVAWHPTFIPDETGGTRGWLYYGYSSNWGWKSPATPHYLARRRIEIRKQNVPTQHSRVLP
;
A
#
# COMPACT_ATOMS: atom_id res chain seq x y z
N MET A 1 -25.40 65.32 -38.10
CA MET A 1 -24.16 64.55 -38.22
C MET A 1 -23.57 64.47 -36.85
N LYS A 2 -23.66 63.30 -36.20
CA LYS A 2 -23.02 63.02 -34.89
C LYS A 2 -21.80 62.13 -35.15
N GLN A 3 -20.62 62.63 -34.84
CA GLN A 3 -19.35 61.86 -34.88
C GLN A 3 -19.27 61.01 -33.64
N THR A 4 -19.14 59.69 -33.84
CA THR A 4 -18.89 58.74 -32.78
C THR A 4 -17.38 58.48 -32.73
N THR A 5 -16.76 58.92 -31.64
CA THR A 5 -15.33 58.64 -31.35
C THR A 5 -15.19 57.26 -30.75
N ILE A 6 -14.49 56.33 -31.41
CA ILE A 6 -14.12 55.03 -30.88
C ILE A 6 -12.80 55.20 -30.14
N ALA A 7 -12.84 55.02 -28.82
CA ALA A 7 -11.62 54.93 -28.00
C ALA A 7 -11.07 53.48 -28.01
N LEU A 8 -9.91 53.30 -28.61
CA LEU A 8 -9.17 52.03 -28.60
C LEU A 8 -8.41 51.95 -27.28
N PHE A 9 -8.83 51.03 -26.39
CA PHE A 9 -8.07 50.71 -25.18
C PHE A 9 -6.94 49.76 -25.54
N LEU A 10 -5.71 50.25 -25.57
CA LEU A 10 -4.49 49.45 -25.60
C LEU A 10 -4.22 48.93 -24.17
N LEU A 11 -4.52 47.65 -23.91
CA LEU A 11 -4.08 46.98 -22.70
C LEU A 11 -2.55 46.79 -22.75
N PRO A 12 -1.81 47.05 -21.68
CA PRO A 12 -0.35 47.01 -21.69
C PRO A 12 0.16 45.58 -21.82
N LEU A 13 1.03 45.36 -22.81
CA LEU A 13 1.76 44.08 -23.08
C LEU A 13 2.53 43.55 -21.89
N SER A 14 2.75 44.36 -20.83
CA SER A 14 3.47 44.06 -19.63
C SER A 14 2.80 43.02 -18.70
N LEU A 15 1.46 42.91 -18.70
CA LEU A 15 0.76 41.91 -17.90
C LEU A 15 0.95 40.48 -18.46
N PHE A 16 0.99 40.33 -19.77
CA PHE A 16 1.14 39.01 -20.41
C PHE A 16 2.53 38.40 -20.21
N VAL A 17 3.58 39.23 -20.11
CA VAL A 17 4.96 38.80 -19.85
C VAL A 17 5.17 38.40 -18.38
N MET A 18 4.46 39.02 -17.44
CA MET A 18 4.54 38.63 -16.02
C MET A 18 3.84 37.30 -15.71
N GLU A 19 2.71 37.01 -16.35
CA GLU A 19 2.02 35.73 -16.18
C GLU A 19 2.80 34.56 -16.78
N THR A 20 3.38 34.71 -17.97
CA THR A 20 4.19 33.67 -18.59
C THR A 20 5.46 33.36 -17.81
N ASN A 21 6.10 34.35 -17.19
CA ASN A 21 7.26 34.17 -16.33
C ASN A 21 6.91 33.51 -15.00
N SER A 22 5.72 33.76 -14.43
CA SER A 22 5.28 33.11 -13.19
C SER A 22 4.90 31.65 -13.43
N VAL A 23 4.24 31.33 -14.54
CA VAL A 23 3.91 29.96 -14.94
C VAL A 23 5.19 29.16 -15.25
N ALA A 24 6.14 29.74 -16.00
CA ALA A 24 7.41 29.12 -16.29
C ALA A 24 8.23 28.86 -15.00
N ARG A 25 8.26 29.80 -14.05
CA ARG A 25 8.92 29.61 -12.75
C ARG A 25 8.24 28.57 -11.88
N LEU A 26 6.91 28.48 -11.89
CA LEU A 26 6.17 27.44 -11.21
C LEU A 26 6.38 26.06 -11.84
N GLN A 27 6.49 26.01 -13.15
CA GLN A 27 6.79 24.77 -13.89
C GLN A 27 8.23 24.33 -13.66
N GLN A 28 9.19 25.24 -13.68
CA GLN A 28 10.60 25.00 -13.33
C GLN A 28 10.73 24.52 -11.89
N ALA A 29 10.05 25.17 -10.92
CA ALA A 29 10.05 24.77 -9.52
C ALA A 29 9.40 23.39 -9.28
N LYS A 30 8.44 22.98 -10.12
CA LYS A 30 7.88 21.62 -10.11
C LYS A 30 8.86 20.59 -10.68
N GLU A 31 9.58 20.94 -11.73
CA GLU A 31 10.62 20.10 -12.33
C GLU A 31 11.83 19.96 -11.38
N ASP A 32 12.25 21.04 -10.73
CA ASP A 32 13.36 21.06 -9.76
C ASP A 32 13.09 20.22 -8.51
N ASN A 33 11.82 19.93 -8.19
CA ASN A 33 11.39 19.07 -7.10
C ASN A 33 10.89 17.68 -7.54
N ALA A 34 11.06 17.32 -8.82
CA ALA A 34 10.66 16.01 -9.29
C ALA A 34 11.45 14.91 -8.58
N ILE A 35 10.73 13.91 -8.08
CA ILE A 35 11.34 12.74 -7.47
C ILE A 35 11.41 11.64 -8.52
N ARG A 36 12.59 11.05 -8.66
CA ARG A 36 12.85 9.91 -9.55
C ARG A 36 13.01 8.64 -8.74
N ILE A 37 12.47 7.56 -9.26
CA ILE A 37 12.62 6.21 -8.72
C ILE A 37 13.42 5.38 -9.72
N ASP A 38 14.52 4.81 -9.26
CA ASP A 38 15.33 3.87 -10.03
C ASP A 38 15.14 2.45 -9.47
N LEU A 39 14.80 1.50 -10.35
CA LEU A 39 14.66 0.07 -10.02
C LEU A 39 15.76 -0.75 -10.67
N GLY A 40 16.42 -1.59 -9.87
CA GLY A 40 17.37 -2.58 -10.33
C GLY A 40 16.72 -3.86 -10.88
N PRO A 41 17.53 -4.85 -11.27
CA PRO A 41 17.03 -6.16 -11.70
C PRO A 41 16.32 -6.90 -10.56
N SER A 42 15.49 -7.88 -10.93
CA SER A 42 14.80 -8.78 -9.99
C SER A 42 15.76 -9.85 -9.45
N GLU A 43 15.64 -10.13 -8.16
CA GLU A 43 16.35 -11.22 -7.46
C GLU A 43 15.33 -12.04 -6.68
N THR A 44 15.40 -13.37 -6.78
CA THR A 44 14.58 -14.27 -5.96
C THR A 44 15.20 -14.41 -4.56
N VAL A 45 14.37 -14.20 -3.54
CA VAL A 45 14.72 -14.36 -2.11
C VAL A 45 14.28 -15.74 -1.60
N LEU A 46 13.02 -16.10 -1.85
CA LEU A 46 12.50 -17.44 -1.58
C LEU A 46 11.89 -18.00 -2.87
N ALA A 47 12.37 -19.15 -3.26
CA ALA A 47 11.81 -19.88 -4.39
C ALA A 47 10.48 -20.55 -4.01
N ASP A 48 9.72 -20.94 -5.00
CA ASP A 48 8.48 -21.69 -4.84
C ASP A 48 8.67 -22.93 -3.95
N ASN A 49 7.75 -23.16 -3.04
CA ASN A 49 7.79 -24.22 -2.02
C ASN A 49 8.99 -24.17 -1.05
N ALA A 50 9.77 -23.09 -1.04
CA ALA A 50 10.86 -22.93 -0.07
C ALA A 50 10.34 -23.01 1.37
N LEU A 51 11.09 -23.63 2.26
CA LEU A 51 10.76 -23.82 3.68
C LEU A 51 9.41 -24.52 3.93
N GLY A 52 8.88 -25.24 2.94
CA GLY A 52 7.58 -25.90 3.00
C GLY A 52 6.39 -24.95 2.86
N LEU A 53 6.63 -23.68 2.51
CA LEU A 53 5.59 -22.68 2.31
C LEU A 53 4.99 -22.78 0.90
N ARG A 54 3.69 -22.49 0.81
CA ARG A 54 2.94 -22.42 -0.46
C ARG A 54 2.10 -21.18 -0.50
N ALA A 55 1.79 -20.69 -1.71
CA ALA A 55 0.97 -19.48 -1.92
C ALA A 55 1.49 -18.31 -1.06
N PHE A 56 2.71 -17.86 -1.33
CA PHE A 56 3.38 -16.79 -0.59
C PHE A 56 4.13 -15.82 -1.52
N PRO A 57 4.42 -14.60 -1.08
CA PRO A 57 3.79 -13.94 0.05
C PRO A 57 2.34 -13.59 -0.29
N ASP A 58 1.45 -13.85 0.62
CA ASP A 58 0.05 -13.44 0.54
C ASP A 58 -0.21 -12.30 1.54
N GLY A 59 0.61 -11.32 1.46
CA GLY A 59 0.70 -10.15 2.31
C GLY A 59 2.09 -9.52 2.21
N ARG A 60 2.23 -8.31 2.73
CA ARG A 60 3.53 -7.66 2.84
C ARG A 60 4.42 -8.36 3.85
N ILE A 61 5.71 -8.41 3.58
CA ILE A 61 6.65 -8.87 4.59
C ILE A 61 6.81 -7.80 5.69
N SER A 62 6.92 -8.24 6.94
CA SER A 62 7.11 -7.36 8.10
C SER A 62 8.38 -7.73 8.83
N VAL A 63 9.38 -6.85 8.80
CA VAL A 63 10.67 -7.09 9.45
C VAL A 63 10.56 -6.73 10.93
N ILE A 64 10.77 -7.70 11.82
CA ILE A 64 10.86 -7.49 13.27
C ILE A 64 12.25 -6.99 13.65
N ARG A 65 13.28 -7.61 13.11
CA ARG A 65 14.69 -7.21 13.25
C ARG A 65 15.56 -7.82 12.16
N THR A 66 16.71 -7.21 11.91
CA THR A 66 17.69 -7.68 10.92
C THR A 66 18.95 -8.24 11.56
N LYS A 67 19.23 -7.93 12.83
CA LYS A 67 20.41 -8.36 13.59
C LYS A 67 20.05 -8.68 15.05
N PRO A 68 20.76 -9.58 15.76
CA PRO A 68 21.86 -10.44 15.27
C PRO A 68 21.40 -11.50 14.26
N GLU A 69 20.15 -11.93 14.32
CA GLU A 69 19.48 -12.83 13.41
C GLU A 69 18.26 -12.15 12.81
N CYS A 70 18.06 -12.31 11.51
CA CYS A 70 16.93 -11.74 10.83
C CYS A 70 15.65 -12.47 11.23
N ARG A 71 14.59 -11.71 11.59
CA ARG A 71 13.25 -12.20 11.88
C ARG A 71 12.23 -11.40 11.06
N VAL A 72 11.46 -12.11 10.25
CA VAL A 72 10.49 -11.56 9.32
C VAL A 72 9.18 -12.31 9.42
N ILE A 73 8.07 -11.59 9.44
CA ILE A 73 6.73 -12.19 9.27
C ILE A 73 6.36 -12.17 7.80
N LEU A 74 5.80 -13.29 7.34
CA LEU A 74 5.29 -13.49 5.99
C LEU A 74 4.00 -14.30 6.04
N ALA A 75 2.96 -13.88 5.30
CA ALA A 75 1.74 -14.65 5.13
C ALA A 75 1.91 -15.69 4.01
N ALA A 76 1.44 -16.90 4.25
CA ALA A 76 1.49 -18.00 3.28
C ALA A 76 0.28 -18.92 3.46
N GLY A 77 -0.39 -19.26 2.36
CA GLY A 77 -1.64 -20.01 2.39
C GLY A 77 -2.71 -19.25 3.15
N VAL A 78 -3.11 -19.72 4.32
CA VAL A 78 -4.17 -19.11 5.16
C VAL A 78 -3.65 -18.61 6.50
N SER A 79 -2.33 -18.55 6.69
CA SER A 79 -1.67 -18.36 7.98
C SER A 79 -0.48 -17.41 7.85
N SER A 80 0.04 -16.94 8.98
CA SER A 80 1.28 -16.16 9.05
C SER A 80 2.40 -16.95 9.66
N PHE A 81 3.61 -16.76 9.13
CA PHE A 81 4.82 -17.45 9.51
C PHE A 81 5.91 -16.46 9.91
N LEU A 82 6.64 -16.80 10.97
CA LEU A 82 7.92 -16.21 11.29
C LEU A 82 9.02 -16.93 10.50
N LEU A 83 9.76 -16.16 9.72
CA LEU A 83 10.95 -16.64 9.02
C LEU A 83 12.19 -16.12 9.73
N GLU A 84 13.17 -17.01 9.91
CA GLU A 84 14.42 -16.73 10.59
C GLU A 84 15.61 -17.10 9.71
N GLY A 85 16.70 -16.37 9.83
CA GLY A 85 17.94 -16.65 9.11
C GLY A 85 19.01 -15.59 9.36
N PRO A 86 20.23 -15.78 8.84
CA PRO A 86 21.33 -14.83 9.05
C PRO A 86 21.06 -13.44 8.48
N ASP A 87 20.32 -13.35 7.37
CA ASP A 87 19.92 -12.09 6.76
C ASP A 87 18.65 -12.27 5.90
N LEU A 88 18.11 -11.16 5.38
CA LEU A 88 16.91 -11.15 4.53
C LEU A 88 17.06 -11.90 3.19
N ARG A 89 18.26 -12.26 2.77
CA ARG A 89 18.53 -13.05 1.56
C ARG A 89 18.61 -14.53 1.85
N LYS A 90 18.88 -14.90 3.11
CA LYS A 90 19.10 -16.27 3.53
C LYS A 90 18.22 -16.62 4.71
N LEU A 91 16.93 -16.77 4.44
CA LEU A 91 15.96 -17.27 5.40
C LEU A 91 16.01 -18.80 5.38
N THR A 92 16.11 -19.43 6.54
CA THR A 92 16.42 -20.87 6.65
C THR A 92 15.38 -21.64 7.45
N LYS A 93 14.48 -20.96 8.14
CA LYS A 93 13.45 -21.58 8.97
C LYS A 93 12.13 -20.81 8.85
N ALA A 94 11.01 -21.52 8.84
CA ALA A 94 9.67 -20.97 8.91
C ALA A 94 8.90 -21.64 10.05
N THR A 95 8.26 -20.84 10.90
CA THR A 95 7.42 -21.30 12.02
C THR A 95 6.08 -20.60 11.94
N LYS A 96 4.96 -21.32 11.96
CA LYS A 96 3.63 -20.73 11.97
C LYS A 96 3.41 -20.00 13.30
N VAL A 97 2.99 -18.73 13.23
CA VAL A 97 2.82 -17.83 14.40
C VAL A 97 1.42 -17.28 14.56
N LEU A 98 0.61 -17.28 13.50
CA LEU A 98 -0.80 -16.93 13.52
C LEU A 98 -1.54 -17.82 12.53
N ASP A 99 -2.60 -18.48 12.97
CA ASP A 99 -3.43 -19.31 12.10
C ASP A 99 -4.81 -18.66 11.91
N LYS A 100 -5.52 -19.06 10.85
CA LYS A 100 -6.92 -18.68 10.68
C LYS A 100 -7.75 -19.09 11.91
N GLY A 101 -8.89 -18.44 12.11
CA GLY A 101 -9.84 -18.73 13.16
C GLY A 101 -10.71 -19.95 12.86
N LYS A 102 -11.59 -20.25 13.80
CA LYS A 102 -12.64 -21.25 13.66
C LYS A 102 -13.91 -20.62 13.06
N GLN A 103 -14.88 -21.46 12.75
CA GLN A 103 -16.20 -21.00 12.31
C GLN A 103 -16.80 -19.97 13.29
N GLY A 104 -17.34 -18.88 12.73
CA GLY A 104 -17.87 -17.74 13.48
C GLY A 104 -16.84 -16.65 13.81
N ASP A 105 -15.53 -16.91 13.67
CA ASP A 105 -14.51 -15.89 13.84
C ASP A 105 -14.40 -15.01 12.57
N CYS A 106 -13.99 -13.76 12.74
CA CYS A 106 -13.82 -12.80 11.62
C CYS A 106 -12.70 -13.18 10.65
N ASP A 107 -11.91 -14.18 10.98
CA ASP A 107 -10.76 -14.68 10.21
C ASP A 107 -10.84 -16.21 10.00
N ASN A 108 -12.06 -16.76 9.94
CA ASN A 108 -12.27 -18.20 9.77
C ASN A 108 -11.72 -18.77 8.45
N GLY A 109 -11.47 -17.93 7.45
CA GLY A 109 -10.89 -18.31 6.18
C GLY A 109 -9.40 -18.00 6.05
N TYR A 110 -8.95 -16.86 6.61
CA TYR A 110 -7.58 -16.37 6.43
C TYR A 110 -7.15 -15.40 7.53
N ALA A 111 -5.86 -15.48 7.93
CA ALA A 111 -5.23 -14.57 8.89
C ALA A 111 -3.78 -14.25 8.49
N GLY A 112 -3.61 -13.21 7.64
CA GLY A 112 -2.32 -12.78 7.12
C GLY A 112 -1.81 -11.50 7.79
N ILE A 113 -0.73 -11.58 8.59
CA ILE A 113 -0.08 -10.40 9.17
C ILE A 113 0.56 -9.58 8.05
N ASN A 114 0.18 -8.31 7.97
CA ASN A 114 0.64 -7.37 6.96
C ASN A 114 1.58 -6.29 7.51
N ALA A 115 1.52 -6.00 8.81
CA ALA A 115 2.45 -5.07 9.44
C ALA A 115 2.66 -5.43 10.92
N VAL A 116 3.90 -5.26 11.37
CA VAL A 116 4.30 -5.41 12.77
C VAL A 116 5.04 -4.16 13.22
N MET A 117 4.74 -3.70 14.41
CA MET A 117 5.42 -2.58 15.05
C MET A 117 5.78 -2.94 16.50
N ARG A 118 6.99 -2.55 16.93
CA ARG A 118 7.41 -2.70 18.33
C ARG A 118 6.87 -1.54 19.16
N ALA A 119 6.09 -1.88 20.18
CA ALA A 119 5.61 -0.92 21.18
C ALA A 119 6.72 -0.54 22.16
N LYS A 120 6.53 0.56 22.91
CA LYS A 120 7.51 1.04 23.92
C LYS A 120 7.83 0.02 24.99
N ALA A 121 6.88 -0.83 25.37
CA ALA A 121 7.06 -1.90 26.36
C ALA A 121 7.80 -3.14 25.81
N GLY A 122 8.19 -3.13 24.52
CA GLY A 122 8.89 -4.24 23.88
C GLY A 122 7.96 -5.29 23.23
N GLU A 123 6.66 -5.23 23.50
CA GLU A 123 5.67 -6.05 22.82
C GLU A 123 5.58 -5.70 21.32
N LEU A 124 5.14 -6.65 20.49
CA LEU A 124 4.86 -6.41 19.09
C LEU A 124 3.34 -6.27 18.89
N LEU A 125 2.94 -5.14 18.31
CA LEU A 125 1.63 -4.96 17.72
C LEU A 125 1.68 -5.46 16.28
N ALA A 126 0.78 -6.36 15.93
CA ALA A 126 0.53 -6.77 14.54
C ALA A 126 -0.88 -6.35 14.12
N ILE A 127 -1.00 -5.86 12.90
CA ILE A 127 -2.28 -5.80 12.21
C ILE A 127 -2.26 -6.77 11.04
N TYR A 128 -3.39 -7.43 10.83
CA TYR A 128 -3.50 -8.47 9.83
C TYR A 128 -4.78 -8.36 9.00
N HIS A 129 -4.71 -8.85 7.79
CA HIS A 129 -5.85 -9.09 6.93
C HIS A 129 -6.56 -10.34 7.44
N ALA A 130 -7.80 -10.17 7.85
CA ALA A 130 -8.67 -11.23 8.33
C ALA A 130 -9.80 -11.46 7.33
N GLU A 131 -10.05 -12.72 6.92
CA GLU A 131 -11.15 -13.04 6.04
C GLU A 131 -12.17 -13.93 6.71
N ASP A 132 -13.39 -13.44 6.78
CA ASP A 132 -14.57 -14.24 7.09
C ASP A 132 -15.16 -14.76 5.77
N GLN A 133 -14.95 -16.07 5.51
CA GLN A 133 -15.40 -16.75 4.31
C GLN A 133 -16.72 -17.50 4.51
N GLU A 134 -17.25 -17.52 5.76
CA GLU A 134 -18.45 -18.28 6.07
C GLU A 134 -19.68 -17.78 5.29
N GLY A 135 -20.29 -18.68 4.54
CA GLY A 135 -21.48 -18.40 3.72
C GLY A 135 -21.23 -17.52 2.48
N MET A 136 -20.01 -17.06 2.24
CA MET A 136 -19.69 -16.22 1.09
C MET A 136 -19.69 -17.05 -0.22
N GLN A 137 -20.16 -16.43 -1.31
CA GLN A 137 -20.13 -17.06 -2.63
C GLN A 137 -18.74 -16.98 -3.24
N SER A 138 -18.29 -18.04 -3.92
CA SER A 138 -17.04 -18.05 -4.65
C SER A 138 -17.08 -17.08 -5.83
N ALA A 139 -15.93 -16.46 -6.12
CA ALA A 139 -15.72 -15.59 -7.29
C ALA A 139 -15.77 -16.34 -8.65
N GLY A 140 -16.17 -17.60 -8.69
CA GLY A 140 -16.20 -18.42 -9.92
C GLY A 140 -14.84 -18.95 -10.37
N SER A 141 -13.76 -18.49 -9.75
CA SER A 141 -12.37 -18.89 -10.00
C SER A 141 -11.90 -20.05 -9.11
N GLY A 142 -12.75 -20.55 -8.22
CA GLY A 142 -12.39 -21.49 -7.18
C GLY A 142 -11.83 -20.85 -5.91
N ILE A 143 -11.69 -19.50 -5.91
CA ILE A 143 -11.32 -18.76 -4.71
C ILE A 143 -12.59 -18.50 -3.89
N PRO A 144 -12.57 -18.81 -2.58
CA PRO A 144 -13.68 -18.45 -1.70
C PRO A 144 -13.92 -16.94 -1.72
N GLY A 145 -15.18 -16.52 -1.73
CA GLY A 145 -15.51 -15.15 -1.42
C GLY A 145 -15.24 -14.85 0.06
N PHE A 146 -15.04 -13.59 0.41
CA PHE A 146 -14.73 -13.19 1.78
C PHE A 146 -15.32 -11.82 2.14
N TYR A 147 -15.54 -11.63 3.41
CA TYR A 147 -15.66 -10.31 4.03
C TYR A 147 -14.40 -10.05 4.84
N CYS A 148 -13.58 -9.11 4.41
CA CYS A 148 -12.34 -8.83 5.11
C CYS A 148 -12.46 -7.72 6.16
N SER A 149 -11.57 -7.80 7.15
CA SER A 149 -11.40 -6.82 8.21
C SER A 149 -9.91 -6.62 8.48
N VAL A 150 -9.55 -5.44 8.97
CA VAL A 150 -8.25 -5.25 9.61
C VAL A 150 -8.40 -5.68 11.06
N ALA A 151 -7.70 -6.74 11.44
CA ALA A 151 -7.70 -7.25 12.79
C ALA A 151 -6.33 -7.09 13.45
N MET A 152 -6.31 -7.19 14.79
CA MET A 152 -5.13 -6.94 15.61
C MET A 152 -4.71 -8.21 16.34
N ALA A 153 -3.40 -8.38 16.50
CA ALA A 153 -2.79 -9.39 17.34
C ALA A 153 -1.57 -8.81 18.07
N VAL A 154 -1.19 -9.42 19.20
CA VAL A 154 -0.10 -8.97 20.05
C VAL A 154 0.85 -10.13 20.31
N SER A 155 2.15 -9.88 20.20
CA SER A 155 3.20 -10.82 20.62
C SER A 155 3.99 -10.26 21.80
N ARG A 156 4.29 -11.12 22.78
CA ARG A 156 5.14 -10.83 23.94
C ARG A 156 6.44 -11.62 23.95
N ASP A 157 6.67 -12.40 22.90
CA ASP A 157 7.79 -13.34 22.76
C ASP A 157 8.58 -13.08 21.44
N ASP A 158 8.69 -11.80 21.07
CA ASP A 158 9.43 -11.32 19.90
C ASP A 158 8.95 -11.96 18.57
N GLY A 159 7.62 -12.13 18.43
CA GLY A 159 6.98 -12.61 17.20
C GLY A 159 6.91 -14.13 17.07
N THR A 160 7.26 -14.90 18.11
CA THR A 160 7.18 -16.36 18.10
C THR A 160 5.73 -16.84 18.17
N THR A 161 4.88 -16.12 18.89
CA THR A 161 3.43 -16.33 18.91
C THR A 161 2.68 -14.98 18.89
N PHE A 162 1.46 -14.99 18.37
CA PHE A 162 0.57 -13.82 18.39
C PHE A 162 -0.79 -14.17 18.97
N GLU A 163 -1.20 -13.38 19.97
CA GLU A 163 -2.52 -13.46 20.58
C GLU A 163 -3.49 -12.53 19.84
N LYS A 164 -4.55 -13.07 19.25
CA LYS A 164 -5.59 -12.30 18.54
C LYS A 164 -6.37 -11.41 19.48
N ARG A 165 -6.66 -10.18 19.04
CA ARG A 165 -7.45 -9.17 19.76
C ARG A 165 -8.75 -8.81 19.02
N GLY A 166 -8.99 -9.42 17.86
CA GLY A 166 -10.16 -9.18 17.04
C GLY A 166 -10.02 -7.99 16.08
N PRO A 167 -11.11 -7.66 15.36
CA PRO A 167 -11.10 -6.60 14.36
C PRO A 167 -10.97 -5.22 15.00
N VAL A 168 -10.24 -4.33 14.34
CA VAL A 168 -10.04 -2.92 14.74
C VAL A 168 -10.55 -1.95 13.69
N ILE A 169 -10.59 -2.36 12.40
CA ILE A 169 -11.21 -1.59 11.32
C ILE A 169 -12.04 -2.56 10.49
N THR A 170 -13.33 -2.24 10.30
CA THR A 170 -14.24 -3.01 9.45
C THR A 170 -14.92 -2.11 8.44
N GLY A 171 -15.48 -2.67 7.38
CA GLY A 171 -16.29 -1.93 6.42
C GLY A 171 -17.48 -1.23 7.08
N GLN A 172 -17.99 -0.17 6.43
CA GLN A 172 -19.24 0.47 6.83
C GLN A 172 -20.46 -0.34 6.38
N VAL A 173 -20.29 -1.19 5.35
CA VAL A 173 -21.34 -2.09 4.86
C VAL A 173 -21.17 -3.45 5.57
N PRO A 174 -22.23 -3.96 6.20
CA PRO A 174 -22.20 -5.28 6.77
C PRO A 174 -21.95 -6.37 5.72
N LYS A 175 -21.36 -7.50 6.15
CA LYS A 175 -21.18 -8.71 5.34
C LYS A 175 -22.49 -9.10 4.64
N ASN A 176 -22.42 -9.25 3.32
CA ASN A 176 -23.54 -9.72 2.50
C ASN A 176 -23.14 -10.96 1.71
N PRO A 177 -23.53 -12.17 2.14
CA PRO A 177 -23.21 -13.41 1.44
C PRO A 177 -23.68 -13.49 0.00
N LYS A 178 -24.69 -12.69 -0.39
CA LYS A 178 -25.23 -12.61 -1.75
C LYS A 178 -24.66 -11.45 -2.57
N GLY A 179 -23.74 -10.68 -1.99
CA GLY A 179 -23.10 -9.54 -2.64
C GLY A 179 -21.91 -9.93 -3.52
N THR A 180 -21.01 -8.98 -3.76
CA THR A 180 -19.72 -9.25 -4.43
C THR A 180 -18.90 -10.25 -3.63
N PRO A 181 -18.05 -11.06 -4.28
CA PRO A 181 -17.24 -12.05 -3.56
C PRO A 181 -16.19 -11.45 -2.64
N ASP A 182 -15.73 -10.23 -2.92
CA ASP A 182 -14.75 -9.47 -2.14
C ASP A 182 -15.43 -8.26 -1.49
N GLN A 183 -15.46 -8.21 -0.16
CA GLN A 183 -16.14 -7.18 0.64
C GLN A 183 -15.31 -6.76 1.84
N GLY A 184 -15.68 -5.62 2.43
CA GLY A 184 -15.08 -5.10 3.65
C GLY A 184 -13.79 -4.33 3.41
N VAL A 185 -12.85 -4.38 4.36
CA VAL A 185 -11.59 -3.62 4.33
C VAL A 185 -10.42 -4.49 4.77
N GLY A 186 -9.28 -4.42 4.09
CA GLY A 186 -8.17 -5.33 4.36
C GLY A 186 -6.80 -4.81 3.96
N GLU A 187 -5.81 -5.70 3.96
CA GLU A 187 -4.46 -5.46 3.46
C GLU A 187 -3.79 -4.22 4.09
N PRO A 188 -3.78 -4.13 5.43
CA PRO A 188 -3.35 -2.93 6.13
C PRO A 188 -1.84 -2.70 6.08
N CYS A 189 -1.41 -1.43 6.16
CA CYS A 189 -0.05 -1.01 6.42
C CYS A 189 -0.02 -0.07 7.63
N LEU A 190 0.92 -0.26 8.55
CA LEU A 190 1.14 0.62 9.70
C LEU A 190 2.24 1.63 9.44
N LEU A 191 2.03 2.86 9.89
CA LEU A 191 3.05 3.90 9.93
C LEU A 191 2.92 4.72 11.22
N ALA A 192 3.98 4.74 12.03
CA ALA A 192 4.13 5.77 13.05
C ALA A 192 4.38 7.11 12.34
N GLU A 193 3.48 8.08 12.52
CA GLU A 193 3.67 9.38 11.87
C GLU A 193 4.88 10.12 12.48
N PRO A 194 5.50 11.08 11.75
CA PRO A 194 6.80 11.62 12.12
C PRO A 194 6.88 12.29 13.50
N THR A 195 5.75 12.77 14.05
CA THR A 195 5.75 13.37 15.41
C THR A 195 5.68 12.31 16.51
N GLY A 196 5.37 11.06 16.16
CA GLY A 196 5.20 9.95 17.09
C GLY A 196 3.93 10.03 17.94
N LYS A 197 2.99 10.95 17.62
CA LYS A 197 1.72 11.09 18.32
C LYS A 197 0.68 10.07 17.87
N TYR A 198 0.61 9.81 16.56
CA TYR A 198 -0.38 8.92 15.97
C TYR A 198 0.26 7.72 15.28
N LEU A 199 -0.45 6.61 15.32
CA LEU A 199 -0.24 5.47 14.47
C LEU A 199 -1.29 5.49 13.37
N TYR A 200 -0.84 5.48 12.12
CA TYR A 200 -1.67 5.42 10.92
C TYR A 200 -1.79 3.98 10.44
N ALA A 201 -3.00 3.60 10.00
CA ALA A 201 -3.26 2.37 9.27
C ALA A 201 -3.87 2.73 7.92
N TYR A 202 -3.10 2.54 6.84
CA TYR A 202 -3.62 2.60 5.49
C TYR A 202 -4.14 1.22 5.13
N TYR A 203 -5.28 1.14 4.44
CA TYR A 203 -5.90 -0.13 4.09
C TYR A 203 -6.64 -0.05 2.76
N THR A 204 -6.82 -1.19 2.12
CA THR A 204 -7.66 -1.33 0.93
C THR A 204 -9.12 -1.42 1.36
N SER A 205 -10.01 -0.62 0.75
CA SER A 205 -11.46 -0.71 0.92
C SER A 205 -12.07 -1.37 -0.30
N HIS A 206 -12.63 -2.57 -0.13
CA HIS A 206 -13.34 -3.33 -1.16
C HIS A 206 -14.79 -2.88 -1.32
N GLU A 207 -15.20 -1.83 -0.62
CA GLU A 207 -16.57 -1.33 -0.64
C GLU A 207 -16.86 -0.49 -1.88
N ARG A 208 -17.34 -1.18 -2.92
CA ARG A 208 -17.69 -0.58 -4.23
C ARG A 208 -19.06 0.10 -4.21
N MET A 209 -19.27 1.04 -3.29
CA MET A 209 -20.53 1.79 -3.17
C MET A 209 -20.54 2.99 -4.11
N ASN A 210 -21.73 3.33 -4.62
CA ASN A 210 -21.97 4.54 -5.44
C ASN A 210 -21.01 4.67 -6.64
N GLY A 211 -20.63 3.54 -7.26
CA GLY A 211 -19.69 3.54 -8.39
C GLY A 211 -18.21 3.74 -8.01
N ARG A 212 -17.86 3.69 -6.72
CA ARG A 212 -16.46 3.65 -6.27
C ARG A 212 -15.76 2.39 -6.78
N ASN A 213 -14.48 2.52 -7.04
CA ASN A 213 -13.57 1.40 -7.22
C ASN A 213 -13.15 0.85 -5.85
N VAL A 214 -12.24 -0.13 -5.85
CA VAL A 214 -11.43 -0.43 -4.67
C VAL A 214 -10.41 0.67 -4.52
N ASP A 215 -10.36 1.29 -3.34
CA ASP A 215 -9.59 2.49 -3.05
C ASP A 215 -8.76 2.31 -1.78
N ILE A 216 -7.77 3.19 -1.57
CA ILE A 216 -6.98 3.21 -0.34
C ILE A 216 -7.58 4.22 0.62
N CYS A 217 -7.88 3.73 1.83
CA CYS A 217 -8.42 4.49 2.95
C CYS A 217 -7.41 4.58 4.09
N LEU A 218 -7.73 5.40 5.11
CA LEU A 218 -6.86 5.69 6.24
C LEU A 218 -7.65 5.70 7.55
N ALA A 219 -7.06 5.08 8.58
CA ALA A 219 -7.48 5.24 9.97
C ALA A 219 -6.27 5.58 10.83
N ARG A 220 -6.52 6.11 12.04
CA ARG A 220 -5.47 6.36 13.03
C ARG A 220 -5.94 6.10 14.46
N CYS A 221 -4.98 5.90 15.35
CA CYS A 221 -5.17 5.98 16.79
C CYS A 221 -4.02 6.76 17.44
N LEU A 222 -4.16 7.11 18.73
CA LEU A 222 -3.00 7.59 19.49
C LEU A 222 -1.98 6.44 19.63
N MET A 223 -0.70 6.77 19.49
CA MET A 223 0.37 5.78 19.65
C MET A 223 0.36 5.12 21.03
N THR A 224 -0.03 5.86 22.07
CA THR A 224 -0.15 5.35 23.45
C THR A 224 -1.22 4.30 23.60
N ASP A 225 -2.24 4.35 22.76
CA ASP A 225 -3.44 3.51 22.89
C ASP A 225 -3.47 2.39 21.83
N ALA A 226 -2.45 2.33 20.97
CA ALA A 226 -2.42 1.46 19.79
C ALA A 226 -2.63 -0.04 20.08
N MET A 227 -2.33 -0.48 21.33
CA MET A 227 -2.52 -1.86 21.80
C MET A 227 -3.97 -2.18 22.20
N GLN A 228 -4.88 -1.19 22.17
CA GLN A 228 -6.27 -1.35 22.58
C GLN A 228 -7.20 -1.43 21.35
N PRO A 229 -8.13 -2.40 21.29
CA PRO A 229 -9.18 -2.40 20.28
C PRO A 229 -10.17 -1.25 20.52
N GLY A 230 -10.83 -0.78 19.45
CA GLY A 230 -11.88 0.25 19.55
C GLY A 230 -11.40 1.71 19.60
N VAL A 231 -10.09 1.96 19.67
CA VAL A 231 -9.51 3.33 19.69
C VAL A 231 -9.30 3.93 18.30
N TRP A 232 -9.36 3.11 17.27
CA TRP A 232 -9.11 3.53 15.90
C TRP A 232 -10.20 4.45 15.36
N LYS A 233 -9.79 5.50 14.64
CA LYS A 233 -10.68 6.46 13.99
C LYS A 233 -10.39 6.51 12.51
N LYS A 234 -11.41 6.31 11.68
CA LYS A 234 -11.33 6.42 10.23
C LYS A 234 -11.33 7.88 9.78
N PHE A 235 -10.62 8.15 8.70
CA PHE A 235 -10.67 9.41 7.98
C PHE A 235 -11.96 9.48 7.17
N HIS A 236 -12.78 10.51 7.46
CA HIS A 236 -14.01 10.76 6.73
C HIS A 236 -14.28 12.26 6.65
N ALA A 237 -14.65 12.77 5.46
CA ALA A 237 -15.04 14.15 5.21
C ALA A 237 -14.05 15.19 5.82
N GLY A 238 -12.76 14.94 5.67
CA GLY A 238 -11.69 15.84 6.10
C GLY A 238 -11.23 15.69 7.56
N GLY A 239 -11.74 14.69 8.32
CA GLY A 239 -11.37 14.48 9.72
C GLY A 239 -11.30 13.00 10.14
N PHE A 240 -10.71 12.75 11.32
CA PHE A 240 -10.66 11.42 11.93
C PHE A 240 -11.71 11.32 13.05
N ASN A 241 -12.96 11.23 12.66
CA ASN A 241 -14.13 11.29 13.57
C ASN A 241 -14.99 10.03 13.55
N GLU A 242 -14.89 9.20 12.54
CA GLU A 242 -15.65 7.96 12.41
C GLU A 242 -15.00 6.80 13.19
N PRO A 243 -15.78 5.89 13.79
CA PRO A 243 -15.22 4.73 14.47
C PRO A 243 -14.52 3.79 13.50
N GLY A 244 -13.48 3.06 13.96
CA GLY A 244 -12.82 2.03 13.16
C GLY A 244 -13.76 0.92 12.75
N LEU A 245 -14.62 0.49 13.66
CA LEU A 245 -15.62 -0.56 13.43
C LEU A 245 -16.91 0.04 12.85
N GLY A 246 -17.25 -0.33 11.61
CA GLY A 246 -18.48 0.07 10.93
C GLY A 246 -18.59 1.55 10.53
N GLY A 247 -17.61 2.38 10.89
CA GLY A 247 -17.64 3.82 10.55
C GLY A 247 -17.44 4.06 9.05
N LYS A 248 -17.88 5.23 8.58
CA LYS A 248 -17.69 5.68 7.20
C LYS A 248 -16.23 6.00 6.95
N ASP A 249 -15.79 5.87 5.69
CA ASP A 249 -14.49 6.34 5.25
C ASP A 249 -14.57 7.19 3.98
N THR A 250 -13.57 8.04 3.81
CA THR A 250 -13.29 8.74 2.56
C THR A 250 -11.92 8.28 2.08
N PRO A 251 -11.78 7.80 0.82
CA PRO A 251 -10.49 7.42 0.28
C PRO A 251 -9.47 8.55 0.37
N VAL A 252 -8.26 8.23 0.79
CA VAL A 252 -7.11 9.14 0.71
C VAL A 252 -6.41 9.03 -0.65
N LEU A 253 -6.55 7.88 -1.32
CA LEU A 253 -6.09 7.66 -2.68
C LEU A 253 -7.15 6.93 -3.49
N THR A 254 -7.52 7.50 -4.63
CA THR A 254 -8.38 6.88 -5.64
C THR A 254 -7.76 7.06 -7.03
N THR A 255 -7.91 6.08 -7.90
CA THR A 255 -7.45 6.20 -9.30
C THR A 255 -8.31 7.19 -10.09
N GLY A 256 -9.58 7.37 -9.67
CA GLY A 256 -10.60 8.22 -10.30
C GLY A 256 -10.95 7.82 -11.72
N GLN A 257 -10.48 6.69 -12.20
CA GLN A 257 -10.93 6.08 -13.43
C GLN A 257 -11.81 4.89 -13.09
N GLN A 258 -12.95 4.83 -13.73
CA GLN A 258 -13.88 3.73 -13.54
C GLN A 258 -13.17 2.40 -13.78
N ASN A 259 -13.26 1.47 -12.84
CA ASN A 259 -12.73 0.10 -12.90
C ASN A 259 -11.19 -0.03 -12.83
N GLU A 260 -10.50 0.92 -12.31
CA GLU A 260 -9.12 0.83 -11.87
C GLU A 260 -9.09 0.79 -10.36
N ASP A 261 -8.54 -0.25 -9.79
CA ASP A 261 -8.47 -0.45 -8.34
C ASP A 261 -7.08 -0.04 -7.83
N ALA A 262 -7.03 0.81 -6.81
CA ALA A 262 -5.83 1.09 -6.03
C ALA A 262 -5.84 0.20 -4.79
N ILE A 263 -4.86 -0.70 -4.67
CA ILE A 263 -4.84 -1.75 -3.65
C ILE A 263 -3.43 -1.92 -3.05
N LEU A 264 -3.35 -2.63 -1.93
CA LEU A 264 -2.11 -3.10 -1.33
C LEU A 264 -1.15 -1.95 -0.95
N PRO A 265 -1.58 -0.95 -0.17
CA PRO A 265 -0.74 0.19 0.18
C PRO A 265 0.41 -0.20 1.09
N TYR A 266 1.59 0.34 0.85
CA TYR A 266 2.73 0.37 1.78
C TYR A 266 3.22 1.80 1.90
N VAL A 267 3.15 2.37 3.10
CA VAL A 267 3.49 3.78 3.32
C VAL A 267 4.64 3.91 4.30
N PHE A 268 5.57 4.79 3.99
CA PHE A 268 6.71 5.15 4.83
C PHE A 268 7.04 6.63 4.70
N PHE A 269 7.74 7.18 5.68
CA PHE A 269 8.20 8.56 5.65
C PHE A 269 9.69 8.60 5.33
N VAL A 270 10.07 9.50 4.43
CA VAL A 270 11.47 9.75 4.04
C VAL A 270 11.89 11.12 4.57
N PRO A 271 12.62 11.18 5.69
CA PRO A 271 13.00 12.45 6.33
C PRO A 271 13.81 13.39 5.42
N GLU A 272 14.74 12.85 4.63
CA GLU A 272 15.58 13.64 3.69
C GLU A 272 14.73 14.39 2.65
N LEU A 273 13.63 13.80 2.22
CA LEU A 273 12.71 14.40 1.26
C LEU A 273 11.61 15.19 1.95
N ARG A 274 11.39 14.97 3.25
CA ARG A 274 10.22 15.43 4.03
C ARG A 274 8.90 15.02 3.39
N GLN A 275 8.85 13.77 2.89
CA GLN A 275 7.72 13.23 2.14
C GLN A 275 7.25 11.91 2.74
N PHE A 276 5.94 11.74 2.77
CA PHE A 276 5.34 10.41 2.83
C PHE A 276 5.39 9.81 1.43
N VAL A 277 5.78 8.56 1.37
CA VAL A 277 5.87 7.78 0.13
C VAL A 277 4.96 6.57 0.25
N MET A 278 4.09 6.37 -0.72
CA MET A 278 3.21 5.21 -0.80
C MET A 278 3.60 4.36 -2.01
N LEU A 279 3.97 3.12 -1.77
CA LEU A 279 3.96 2.09 -2.80
C LEU A 279 2.58 1.43 -2.80
N PHE A 280 2.03 1.19 -3.96
CA PHE A 280 0.73 0.53 -4.09
C PHE A 280 0.62 -0.18 -5.43
N CYS A 281 -0.37 -1.06 -5.55
CA CYS A 281 -0.69 -1.72 -6.79
C CYS A 281 -1.89 -1.05 -7.45
N LEU A 282 -1.78 -0.76 -8.75
CA LEU A 282 -2.92 -0.37 -9.56
C LEU A 282 -3.32 -1.56 -10.43
N ASN A 283 -4.57 -2.02 -10.24
CA ASN A 283 -5.13 -3.14 -10.97
C ASN A 283 -6.13 -2.64 -12.02
N ALA A 284 -5.74 -2.69 -13.29
CA ALA A 284 -6.51 -2.20 -14.43
C ALA A 284 -6.98 -3.34 -15.37
N TRP A 285 -7.15 -4.55 -14.86
CA TRP A 285 -7.37 -5.77 -15.64
C TRP A 285 -8.80 -6.07 -16.04
N ARG A 286 -9.75 -5.28 -15.60
CA ARG A 286 -11.15 -5.56 -15.92
C ARG A 286 -11.45 -5.28 -17.39
N GLU A 287 -12.36 -6.03 -17.99
CA GLU A 287 -12.70 -5.98 -19.42
C GLU A 287 -12.79 -4.54 -19.98
N GLY A 288 -12.20 -4.33 -21.17
CA GLY A 288 -12.20 -3.05 -21.86
C GLY A 288 -11.17 -2.03 -21.38
N ARG A 289 -10.15 -2.45 -20.61
CA ARG A 289 -9.23 -1.53 -19.98
C ARG A 289 -7.83 -1.56 -20.50
N ASN A 290 -7.16 -0.45 -20.18
CA ASN A 290 -5.77 -0.23 -20.52
C ASN A 290 -4.85 -1.01 -19.56
N ALA A 291 -4.51 -2.25 -19.94
CA ALA A 291 -3.59 -3.10 -19.20
C ALA A 291 -2.21 -2.44 -18.99
N ASP A 292 -1.87 -1.43 -19.80
CA ASP A 292 -0.62 -0.67 -19.67
C ASP A 292 -0.56 0.14 -18.38
N ARG A 293 -1.70 0.39 -17.77
CA ARG A 293 -1.79 1.08 -16.47
C ARG A 293 -1.69 0.14 -15.27
N SER A 294 -1.77 -1.17 -15.45
CA SER A 294 -1.58 -2.11 -14.34
C SER A 294 -0.12 -2.18 -13.92
N GLY A 295 0.15 -2.14 -12.62
CA GLY A 295 1.51 -2.22 -12.13
C GLY A 295 1.71 -1.76 -10.69
N ILE A 296 2.98 -1.65 -10.32
CA ILE A 296 3.40 -1.06 -9.05
C ILE A 296 3.66 0.43 -9.27
N TYR A 297 3.07 1.23 -8.40
CA TYR A 297 3.13 2.68 -8.41
C TYR A 297 3.77 3.22 -7.15
N VAL A 298 4.28 4.43 -7.25
CA VAL A 298 4.67 5.25 -6.12
C VAL A 298 3.86 6.54 -6.13
N GLY A 299 3.41 6.97 -4.97
CA GLY A 299 2.77 8.27 -4.74
C GLY A 299 3.50 9.04 -3.64
N PHE A 300 3.36 10.36 -3.66
CA PHE A 300 4.00 11.26 -2.70
C PHE A 300 2.98 12.18 -2.04
N SER A 301 3.14 12.39 -0.73
CA SER A 301 2.29 13.28 0.06
C SER A 301 3.13 14.07 1.07
N ASP A 302 2.75 15.32 1.34
CA ASP A 302 3.42 16.17 2.33
C ASP A 302 2.90 15.90 3.76
N ASP A 303 1.66 15.41 3.90
CA ASP A 303 0.96 15.22 5.17
C ASP A 303 0.55 13.76 5.47
N GLY A 304 0.72 12.85 4.50
CA GLY A 304 0.30 11.45 4.60
C GLY A 304 -1.21 11.24 4.46
N ILE A 305 -1.99 12.29 4.22
CA ILE A 305 -3.45 12.24 4.10
C ILE A 305 -3.90 12.62 2.69
N SER A 306 -3.27 13.64 2.13
CA SER A 306 -3.60 14.19 0.81
C SER A 306 -2.68 13.56 -0.25
N TRP A 307 -3.25 12.67 -1.06
CA TRP A 307 -2.53 11.97 -2.14
C TRP A 307 -3.11 12.37 -3.48
N SER A 308 -2.31 13.04 -4.33
CA SER A 308 -2.75 13.49 -5.64
C SER A 308 -2.25 12.59 -6.75
N ARG A 309 -3.04 12.44 -7.80
CA ARG A 309 -2.70 11.62 -8.97
C ARG A 309 -1.52 12.17 -9.77
N GLU A 310 -1.39 13.48 -9.81
CA GLU A 310 -0.31 14.15 -10.52
C GLU A 310 1.06 13.85 -9.89
N ARG A 311 1.05 13.34 -8.65
CA ARG A 311 2.25 12.91 -7.92
C ARG A 311 2.40 11.39 -7.87
N MET A 312 1.66 10.64 -8.71
CA MET A 312 1.80 9.20 -8.86
C MET A 312 2.66 8.86 -10.07
N GLN A 313 3.54 7.88 -9.91
CA GLN A 313 4.40 7.37 -10.97
C GLN A 313 4.28 5.85 -11.06
N GLN A 314 4.07 5.30 -12.25
CA GLN A 314 4.20 3.88 -12.48
C GLN A 314 5.70 3.54 -12.52
N ILE A 315 6.16 2.79 -11.52
CA ILE A 315 7.57 2.39 -11.42
C ILE A 315 7.85 1.03 -12.03
N TRP A 316 6.84 0.21 -12.16
CA TRP A 316 6.93 -1.09 -12.81
C TRP A 316 5.60 -1.47 -13.44
N LYS A 317 5.59 -1.59 -14.78
CA LYS A 317 4.46 -2.09 -15.56
C LYS A 317 4.46 -3.61 -15.49
N VAL A 318 3.56 -4.16 -14.70
CA VAL A 318 3.38 -5.59 -14.49
C VAL A 318 1.92 -5.86 -14.13
N PRO A 319 1.33 -6.97 -14.58
CA PRO A 319 0.06 -7.43 -14.07
C PRO A 319 0.09 -7.55 -12.55
N VAL A 320 -0.98 -7.11 -11.91
CA VAL A 320 -1.18 -7.23 -10.47
C VAL A 320 -2.30 -8.22 -10.26
N ILE A 321 -2.05 -9.31 -9.56
CA ILE A 321 -2.99 -10.36 -9.18
C ILE A 321 -4.18 -10.55 -10.15
N ALA A 322 -4.50 -11.76 -10.54
CA ALA A 322 -5.75 -12.08 -11.23
C ALA A 322 -5.74 -12.18 -12.77
N ARG A 323 -4.58 -12.26 -13.41
CA ARG A 323 -4.56 -12.66 -14.82
C ARG A 323 -3.94 -14.02 -14.99
N GLU A 324 -4.76 -14.98 -15.47
CA GLU A 324 -4.31 -16.36 -15.67
C GLU A 324 -3.28 -16.46 -16.80
N GLY A 325 -2.24 -17.26 -16.61
CA GLY A 325 -1.23 -17.56 -17.62
C GLY A 325 -0.18 -16.48 -17.85
N VAL A 326 -0.05 -15.49 -16.97
CA VAL A 326 0.92 -14.40 -17.13
C VAL A 326 1.76 -14.18 -15.87
N GLU A 327 2.88 -13.48 -16.06
CA GLU A 327 3.69 -12.95 -14.96
C GLU A 327 2.90 -11.91 -14.17
N VAL A 328 2.92 -12.00 -12.84
CA VAL A 328 2.26 -11.06 -11.94
C VAL A 328 3.17 -10.68 -10.78
N ALA A 329 2.96 -9.48 -10.23
CA ALA A 329 3.62 -9.01 -9.01
C ALA A 329 2.65 -8.25 -8.11
N TRP A 330 2.80 -8.44 -6.77
CA TRP A 330 1.90 -7.86 -5.76
C TRP A 330 2.60 -7.65 -4.42
N HIS A 331 1.93 -7.02 -3.44
CA HIS A 331 2.41 -6.77 -2.08
C HIS A 331 3.75 -6.05 -1.99
N PRO A 332 3.93 -4.88 -2.63
CA PRO A 332 5.18 -4.15 -2.55
C PRO A 332 5.50 -3.73 -1.12
N THR A 333 6.76 -3.93 -0.70
CA THR A 333 7.28 -3.53 0.61
C THR A 333 8.67 -2.93 0.43
N PHE A 334 8.89 -1.71 0.91
CA PHE A 334 10.22 -1.10 0.92
C PHE A 334 10.94 -1.38 2.22
N ILE A 335 12.14 -1.95 2.14
CA ILE A 335 13.04 -2.12 3.27
C ILE A 335 14.28 -1.30 3.01
N PRO A 336 14.47 -0.17 3.71
CA PRO A 336 15.63 0.69 3.53
C PRO A 336 16.90 0.03 4.05
N ASP A 337 18.06 0.38 3.47
CA ASP A 337 19.37 -0.03 3.97
C ASP A 337 19.65 0.57 5.36
N GLU A 338 19.17 1.81 5.57
CA GLU A 338 19.22 2.56 6.82
C GLU A 338 17.84 3.12 7.12
N THR A 339 17.45 3.17 8.39
CA THR A 339 16.14 3.67 8.81
C THR A 339 15.88 5.08 8.24
N GLY A 340 14.76 5.23 7.53
CA GLY A 340 14.38 6.49 6.89
C GLY A 340 15.15 6.85 5.62
N GLY A 341 16.06 5.97 5.16
CA GLY A 341 16.88 6.21 3.97
C GLY A 341 16.09 6.17 2.66
N THR A 342 16.70 6.73 1.61
CA THR A 342 16.16 6.77 0.25
C THR A 342 16.59 5.60 -0.61
N ARG A 343 17.47 4.74 -0.10
CA ARG A 343 17.99 3.54 -0.76
C ARG A 343 17.60 2.29 0.00
N GLY A 344 17.27 1.24 -0.73
CA GLY A 344 16.90 -0.02 -0.11
C GLY A 344 16.47 -1.08 -1.13
N TRP A 345 15.57 -1.93 -0.68
CA TRP A 345 15.04 -3.02 -1.46
C TRP A 345 13.51 -2.97 -1.50
N LEU A 346 12.97 -3.05 -2.69
CA LEU A 346 11.56 -3.33 -2.93
C LEU A 346 11.36 -4.83 -2.92
N TYR A 347 10.75 -5.37 -1.87
CA TYR A 347 10.29 -6.76 -1.79
C TYR A 347 8.87 -6.86 -2.32
N TYR A 348 8.54 -7.97 -2.97
CA TYR A 348 7.21 -8.19 -3.55
C TYR A 348 6.94 -9.69 -3.76
N GLY A 349 5.66 -10.03 -3.79
CA GLY A 349 5.20 -11.32 -4.27
C GLY A 349 5.30 -11.39 -5.78
N TYR A 350 5.67 -12.57 -6.31
CA TYR A 350 5.87 -12.77 -7.72
C TYR A 350 5.42 -14.17 -8.14
N SER A 351 4.81 -14.27 -9.32
CA SER A 351 4.59 -15.52 -10.01
C SER A 351 4.92 -15.35 -11.50
N SER A 352 5.65 -16.30 -12.05
CA SER A 352 6.00 -16.29 -13.48
C SER A 352 4.87 -16.78 -14.37
N ASN A 353 3.88 -17.46 -13.79
CA ASN A 353 2.75 -18.03 -14.51
C ASN A 353 1.57 -18.18 -13.54
N TRP A 354 0.84 -17.09 -13.33
CA TRP A 354 -0.29 -17.07 -12.42
C TRP A 354 -1.45 -17.92 -12.95
N GLY A 355 -2.07 -18.70 -12.09
CA GLY A 355 -3.28 -19.45 -12.43
C GLY A 355 -4.12 -19.78 -11.20
N TRP A 356 -5.30 -19.22 -11.15
CA TRP A 356 -6.26 -19.45 -10.08
C TRP A 356 -6.70 -20.91 -9.95
N LYS A 357 -6.71 -21.64 -11.06
CA LYS A 357 -7.20 -23.02 -11.14
C LYS A 357 -6.08 -24.04 -11.02
N SER A 358 -4.84 -23.59 -10.98
CA SER A 358 -3.68 -24.49 -10.94
C SER A 358 -3.09 -24.53 -9.54
N PRO A 359 -3.11 -25.70 -8.86
CA PRO A 359 -2.35 -25.87 -7.62
C PRO A 359 -0.82 -25.77 -7.84
N ALA A 360 -0.39 -25.69 -9.10
CA ALA A 360 1.00 -25.58 -9.52
C ALA A 360 1.42 -24.14 -9.86
N THR A 361 0.64 -23.11 -9.52
CA THR A 361 1.08 -21.71 -9.67
C THR A 361 2.33 -21.47 -8.83
N PRO A 362 3.48 -21.17 -9.43
CA PRO A 362 4.70 -20.93 -8.67
C PRO A 362 4.62 -19.58 -7.96
N HIS A 363 5.01 -19.57 -6.70
CA HIS A 363 5.05 -18.37 -5.87
C HIS A 363 6.47 -18.09 -5.39
N TYR A 364 6.86 -16.83 -5.46
CA TYR A 364 8.20 -16.39 -5.07
C TYR A 364 8.12 -15.15 -4.19
N LEU A 365 8.97 -15.06 -3.18
CA LEU A 365 9.36 -13.76 -2.63
C LEU A 365 10.55 -13.26 -3.45
N ALA A 366 10.36 -12.13 -4.10
CA ALA A 366 11.40 -11.49 -4.90
C ALA A 366 11.70 -10.08 -4.39
N ARG A 367 12.81 -9.50 -4.85
CA ARG A 367 13.20 -8.12 -4.53
C ARG A 367 13.89 -7.45 -5.70
N ARG A 368 13.89 -6.12 -5.68
CA ARG A 368 14.67 -5.26 -6.58
C ARG A 368 15.37 -4.17 -5.78
N ARG A 369 16.55 -3.78 -6.20
CA ARG A 369 17.15 -2.56 -5.68
C ARG A 369 16.24 -1.38 -6.02
N ILE A 370 16.00 -0.46 -5.07
CA ILE A 370 15.22 0.74 -5.29
C ILE A 370 15.97 1.94 -4.72
N GLU A 371 15.99 3.04 -5.46
CA GLU A 371 16.53 4.32 -5.02
C GLU A 371 15.55 5.44 -5.34
N ILE A 372 15.30 6.30 -4.34
CA ILE A 372 14.40 7.45 -4.40
C ILE A 372 15.27 8.70 -4.38
N ARG A 373 15.29 9.49 -5.45
CA ARG A 373 16.16 10.67 -5.58
C ARG A 373 15.37 11.92 -5.92
N LYS A 374 15.80 13.07 -5.39
CA LYS A 374 15.44 14.34 -6.02
C LYS A 374 16.11 14.43 -7.38
N GLN A 375 15.36 14.80 -8.39
CA GLN A 375 15.93 15.07 -9.71
C GLN A 375 16.69 16.39 -9.63
N ASN A 376 18.01 16.35 -9.72
CA ASN A 376 18.80 17.55 -9.92
C ASN A 376 18.63 17.96 -11.39
N VAL A 377 17.81 18.97 -11.65
CA VAL A 377 17.81 19.62 -12.95
C VAL A 377 19.13 20.39 -13.07
N PRO A 378 19.99 20.13 -14.08
CA PRO A 378 21.18 20.91 -14.30
C PRO A 378 20.76 22.36 -14.49
N THR A 379 21.22 23.27 -13.63
CA THR A 379 21.09 24.71 -13.86
C THR A 379 21.72 25.01 -15.23
N GLN A 380 20.89 25.28 -16.24
CA GLN A 380 21.39 25.85 -17.48
C GLN A 380 22.03 27.18 -17.10
N HIS A 381 23.34 27.19 -16.99
CA HIS A 381 24.08 28.44 -16.96
C HIS A 381 23.68 29.18 -18.26
N SER A 382 22.88 30.23 -18.09
CA SER A 382 22.64 31.20 -19.13
C SER A 382 24.01 31.64 -19.66
N ARG A 383 24.40 31.12 -20.82
CA ARG A 383 25.52 31.71 -21.59
C ARG A 383 25.08 33.13 -21.92
N VAL A 384 25.54 34.05 -21.12
CA VAL A 384 25.62 35.47 -21.55
C VAL A 384 26.58 35.44 -22.68
N LEU A 385 26.08 35.56 -23.91
CA LEU A 385 26.87 35.83 -25.08
C LEU A 385 27.42 37.25 -24.95
N PRO A 386 28.66 37.45 -25.34
CA PRO A 386 29.32 38.74 -25.27
C PRO A 386 28.72 39.79 -26.21
#